data_2917498c7589db7305d77e841aeaf34f
#
_entry.id   2917498c7589db7305d77e841aeaf34f
#
_cell.length_a   1.000
_cell.length_b   1.000
_cell.length_c   1.000
_cell.angle_alpha   90.00
_cell.angle_beta   90.00
_cell.angle_gamma   90.00
#
_symmetry.space_group_name_H-M   'P 1'
#
loop_
_entity.id
_entity.type
_entity.pdbx_description
1 polymer ?
#
loop_
_entity_poly.entity_id
_entity_poly.type
_entity_poly.pdbx_seq_one_letter_code
_entity_poly.pdbx_strand_id
1 'polypeptide(L)'
;MLKYLLERKIAFLVVVFLAVLASSLNVGVAFLIKKIIDSITKMDIAGMLYLALGTLVYIVFVVLSDFLAHYSRDQFCKNVSCKLKDDLTASILNMSVVDKEEKSYADYQSLIISDVSTLEVNYFNALLAITYQLLNLLFSLAGIIYIQPRFLPVICLICVIPIIFPYFTKNKLEGLQANKSSTRSAYIDKLSDVLNGFRSIKFYNAEHKYKKYSADANKTYTNTDISLSKHENLIMSSAYGVGLLIILLTWVSGAFFIKFGLLTFSSLVAMTKIAESIAGPFQIIGEKYAGIMSSLSIRKRLVSILNVPVKHTAKISFDSLTIQNTSITKQGKKCMSIDELVLSAGDRILVTGISGSGKSTLLNFIAGFEQDENTVFLLDGVKQDSNFSLSSSVIMLEQKTHVFGNSLIDNICMLDNTKTEKAKIVIADLKMGKLLPDIDKQSETQKQFSGGEARRIDLGRLLVSDISEKIVLLDEPFSGLDNKNVKNVTEVINKLKPKLLIITGHNKENYNSLDYNRVLEIKDGRVYGI
;
A
#
# COMPACT_ATOMS: atom_id res chain seq x y z
N MET A 1 -6.73 -11.35 -4.81
CA MET A 1 -7.53 -10.11 -4.69
C MET A 1 -9.04 -10.35 -4.68
N LEU A 2 -9.62 -11.16 -5.56
CA LEU A 2 -11.06 -11.54 -5.48
C LEU A 2 -11.48 -12.12 -4.12
N LYS A 3 -10.57 -12.82 -3.42
CA LYS A 3 -10.81 -13.34 -2.09
C LYS A 3 -11.31 -12.26 -1.13
N TYR A 4 -10.74 -11.06 -1.17
CA TYR A 4 -11.12 -9.94 -0.29
C TYR A 4 -12.56 -9.46 -0.51
N LEU A 5 -13.08 -9.51 -1.76
CA LEU A 5 -14.49 -9.21 -2.05
C LEU A 5 -15.43 -10.29 -1.49
N LEU A 6 -15.01 -11.56 -1.54
CA LEU A 6 -15.84 -12.70 -1.15
C LEU A 6 -15.79 -13.01 0.35
N GLU A 7 -14.82 -12.52 1.09
CA GLU A 7 -14.72 -12.74 2.55
C GLU A 7 -15.90 -12.12 3.32
N ARG A 8 -16.41 -10.97 2.86
CA ARG A 8 -17.58 -10.30 3.47
C ARG A 8 -18.86 -10.63 2.70
N LYS A 9 -19.24 -11.91 2.65
CA LYS A 9 -20.36 -12.43 1.84
C LYS A 9 -21.66 -11.65 2.03
N ILE A 10 -22.06 -11.36 3.26
CA ILE A 10 -23.31 -10.66 3.56
C ILE A 10 -23.27 -9.24 3.00
N ALA A 11 -22.20 -8.48 3.23
CA ALA A 11 -22.06 -7.12 2.72
C ALA A 11 -22.03 -7.09 1.19
N PHE A 12 -21.36 -8.06 0.56
CA PHE A 12 -21.37 -8.23 -0.89
C PHE A 12 -22.77 -8.49 -1.44
N LEU A 13 -23.54 -9.37 -0.81
CA LEU A 13 -24.93 -9.67 -1.19
C LEU A 13 -25.83 -8.44 -1.05
N VAL A 14 -25.64 -7.61 -0.01
CA VAL A 14 -26.37 -6.34 0.16
C VAL A 14 -26.07 -5.38 -0.99
N VAL A 15 -24.80 -5.22 -1.37
CA VAL A 15 -24.41 -4.37 -2.51
C VAL A 15 -25.05 -4.85 -3.81
N VAL A 16 -25.03 -6.17 -4.07
CA VAL A 16 -25.65 -6.74 -5.28
C VAL A 16 -27.17 -6.58 -5.23
N PHE A 17 -27.81 -6.81 -4.10
CA PHE A 17 -29.26 -6.63 -3.94
C PHE A 17 -29.68 -5.19 -4.22
N LEU A 18 -28.98 -4.20 -3.63
CA LEU A 18 -29.27 -2.80 -3.87
C LEU A 18 -29.01 -2.39 -5.34
N ALA A 19 -28.00 -2.98 -5.97
CA ALA A 19 -27.76 -2.77 -7.40
C ALA A 19 -28.90 -3.32 -8.26
N VAL A 20 -29.44 -4.50 -7.95
CA VAL A 20 -30.61 -5.10 -8.60
C VAL A 20 -31.84 -4.19 -8.41
N LEU A 21 -32.09 -3.74 -7.18
CA LEU A 21 -33.22 -2.87 -6.86
C LEU A 21 -33.13 -1.55 -7.65
N ALA A 22 -31.98 -0.86 -7.59
CA ALA A 22 -31.78 0.41 -8.29
C ALA A 22 -31.91 0.25 -9.80
N SER A 23 -31.31 -0.79 -10.38
CA SER A 23 -31.39 -1.06 -11.84
C SER A 23 -32.82 -1.36 -12.28
N SER A 24 -33.58 -2.14 -11.51
CA SER A 24 -34.97 -2.46 -11.84
C SER A 24 -35.88 -1.24 -11.76
N LEU A 25 -35.73 -0.41 -10.72
CA LEU A 25 -36.48 0.84 -10.56
C LEU A 25 -36.14 1.85 -11.64
N ASN A 26 -34.88 1.94 -12.05
CA ASN A 26 -34.47 2.85 -13.14
C ASN A 26 -35.16 2.52 -14.46
N VAL A 27 -35.21 1.23 -14.84
CA VAL A 27 -35.95 0.78 -16.03
C VAL A 27 -37.45 0.97 -15.87
N GLY A 28 -37.99 0.85 -14.67
CA GLY A 28 -39.39 1.09 -14.32
C GLY A 28 -39.88 2.51 -14.66
N VAL A 29 -38.97 3.52 -14.70
CA VAL A 29 -39.29 4.88 -15.14
C VAL A 29 -39.87 4.88 -16.56
N ALA A 30 -39.39 4.04 -17.47
CA ALA A 30 -39.90 3.92 -18.82
C ALA A 30 -41.37 3.47 -18.87
N PHE A 31 -41.74 2.54 -17.98
CA PHE A 31 -43.12 2.08 -17.87
C PHE A 31 -44.05 3.15 -17.26
N LEU A 32 -43.55 3.96 -16.34
CA LEU A 32 -44.30 5.14 -15.85
C LEU A 32 -44.56 6.17 -16.96
N ILE A 33 -43.55 6.49 -17.75
CA ILE A 33 -43.69 7.40 -18.90
C ILE A 33 -44.76 6.87 -19.86
N LYS A 34 -44.71 5.57 -20.19
CA LYS A 34 -45.73 4.92 -21.01
C LYS A 34 -47.11 5.13 -20.42
N LYS A 35 -47.31 4.83 -19.14
CA LYS A 35 -48.61 4.93 -18.45
C LYS A 35 -49.13 6.35 -18.39
N ILE A 36 -48.27 7.34 -18.22
CA ILE A 36 -48.62 8.78 -18.26
C ILE A 36 -49.16 9.14 -19.64
N ILE A 37 -48.44 8.77 -20.72
CA ILE A 37 -48.85 9.09 -22.10
C ILE A 37 -50.17 8.38 -22.46
N ASP A 38 -50.34 7.11 -22.03
CA ASP A 38 -51.59 6.37 -22.25
C ASP A 38 -52.78 7.03 -21.51
N SER A 39 -52.58 7.65 -20.35
CA SER A 39 -53.62 8.38 -19.62
C SER A 39 -53.98 9.69 -20.28
N ILE A 40 -53.02 10.41 -20.86
CA ILE A 40 -53.24 11.63 -21.63
C ILE A 40 -54.12 11.30 -22.86
N THR A 41 -53.84 10.21 -23.55
CA THR A 41 -54.60 9.83 -24.75
C THR A 41 -56.04 9.44 -24.44
N LYS A 42 -56.33 8.99 -23.19
CA LYS A 42 -57.69 8.64 -22.73
C LYS A 42 -58.48 9.81 -22.11
N MET A 43 -57.88 11.00 -21.97
CA MET A 43 -58.46 12.19 -21.33
C MET A 43 -59.00 11.95 -19.89
N ASP A 44 -58.40 11.04 -19.14
CA ASP A 44 -58.75 10.74 -17.76
C ASP A 44 -58.02 11.68 -16.78
N ILE A 45 -58.66 12.82 -16.44
CA ILE A 45 -58.08 13.87 -15.59
C ILE A 45 -57.89 13.39 -14.15
N ALA A 46 -58.82 12.59 -13.60
CA ALA A 46 -58.69 12.06 -12.23
C ALA A 46 -57.54 11.04 -12.14
N GLY A 47 -57.44 10.15 -13.12
CA GLY A 47 -56.34 9.20 -13.23
C GLY A 47 -54.98 9.88 -13.40
N MET A 48 -54.90 11.03 -14.09
CA MET A 48 -53.67 11.81 -14.22
C MET A 48 -53.16 12.36 -12.89
N LEU A 49 -54.07 12.83 -12.02
CA LEU A 49 -53.68 13.39 -10.71
C LEU A 49 -53.11 12.33 -9.79
N TYR A 50 -53.72 11.13 -9.76
CA TYR A 50 -53.18 9.96 -9.01
C TYR A 50 -51.83 9.50 -9.58
N LEU A 51 -51.67 9.48 -10.90
CA LEU A 51 -50.42 9.15 -11.56
C LEU A 51 -49.32 10.18 -11.26
N ALA A 52 -49.64 11.47 -11.20
CA ALA A 52 -48.68 12.52 -10.85
C ALA A 52 -48.14 12.33 -9.42
N LEU A 53 -49.05 12.09 -8.45
CA LEU A 53 -48.63 11.79 -7.08
C LEU A 53 -47.81 10.49 -6.97
N GLY A 54 -48.27 9.43 -7.66
CA GLY A 54 -47.55 8.17 -7.70
C GLY A 54 -46.16 8.29 -8.34
N THR A 55 -46.02 9.14 -9.35
CA THR A 55 -44.74 9.43 -10.01
C THR A 55 -43.77 10.14 -9.07
N LEU A 56 -44.24 11.12 -8.28
CA LEU A 56 -43.41 11.79 -7.28
C LEU A 56 -42.86 10.81 -6.24
N VAL A 57 -43.73 9.97 -5.72
CA VAL A 57 -43.32 8.91 -4.76
C VAL A 57 -42.32 7.95 -5.39
N TYR A 58 -42.58 7.51 -6.64
CA TYR A 58 -41.70 6.61 -7.34
C TYR A 58 -40.31 7.23 -7.61
N ILE A 59 -40.22 8.49 -7.98
CA ILE A 59 -38.97 9.20 -8.17
C ILE A 59 -38.14 9.22 -6.88
N VAL A 60 -38.79 9.45 -5.74
CA VAL A 60 -38.11 9.38 -4.43
C VAL A 60 -37.49 7.99 -4.20
N PHE A 61 -38.22 6.91 -4.51
CA PHE A 61 -37.69 5.55 -4.41
C PHE A 61 -36.55 5.29 -5.38
N VAL A 62 -36.62 5.76 -6.61
CA VAL A 62 -35.52 5.64 -7.60
C VAL A 62 -34.26 6.34 -7.08
N VAL A 63 -34.39 7.61 -6.66
CA VAL A 63 -33.25 8.38 -6.16
C VAL A 63 -32.65 7.76 -4.89
N LEU A 64 -33.50 7.32 -3.96
CA LEU A 64 -33.04 6.69 -2.72
C LEU A 64 -32.33 5.36 -3.00
N SER A 65 -32.90 4.53 -3.89
CA SER A 65 -32.29 3.24 -4.23
C SER A 65 -30.96 3.41 -4.96
N ASP A 66 -30.84 4.38 -5.86
CA ASP A 66 -29.60 4.71 -6.56
C ASP A 66 -28.54 5.21 -5.59
N PHE A 67 -28.91 6.15 -4.71
CA PHE A 67 -28.02 6.63 -3.64
C PHE A 67 -27.53 5.47 -2.77
N LEU A 68 -28.42 4.60 -2.29
CA LEU A 68 -28.06 3.46 -1.42
C LEU A 68 -27.17 2.45 -2.15
N ALA A 69 -27.41 2.19 -3.45
CA ALA A 69 -26.60 1.31 -4.26
C ALA A 69 -25.16 1.84 -4.43
N HIS A 70 -25.01 3.13 -4.74
CA HIS A 70 -23.71 3.77 -4.86
C HIS A 70 -22.99 3.89 -3.52
N TYR A 71 -23.68 4.33 -2.47
CA TYR A 71 -23.12 4.49 -1.13
C TYR A 71 -22.64 3.14 -0.55
N SER A 72 -23.47 2.10 -0.64
CA SER A 72 -23.12 0.77 -0.13
C SER A 72 -21.93 0.16 -0.87
N ARG A 73 -21.86 0.36 -2.20
CA ARG A 73 -20.71 -0.06 -3.02
C ARG A 73 -19.44 0.63 -2.57
N ASP A 74 -19.44 1.95 -2.43
CA ASP A 74 -18.27 2.72 -2.06
C ASP A 74 -17.80 2.40 -0.64
N GLN A 75 -18.74 2.28 0.31
CA GLN A 75 -18.44 1.84 1.67
C GLN A 75 -17.85 0.42 1.71
N PHE A 76 -18.39 -0.49 0.91
CA PHE A 76 -17.87 -1.85 0.79
C PHE A 76 -16.43 -1.85 0.26
N CYS A 77 -16.14 -1.11 -0.83
CA CYS A 77 -14.81 -1.01 -1.40
C CYS A 77 -13.80 -0.42 -0.41
N LYS A 78 -14.16 0.63 0.32
CA LYS A 78 -13.31 1.22 1.37
C LYS A 78 -12.99 0.23 2.48
N ASN A 79 -13.97 -0.54 2.94
CA ASN A 79 -13.77 -1.57 3.96
C ASN A 79 -12.86 -2.71 3.48
N VAL A 80 -12.96 -3.10 2.20
CA VAL A 80 -12.06 -4.08 1.57
C VAL A 80 -10.63 -3.53 1.49
N SER A 81 -10.48 -2.27 1.09
CA SER A 81 -9.18 -1.58 1.02
C SER A 81 -8.55 -1.42 2.40
N CYS A 82 -9.33 -1.11 3.43
CA CYS A 82 -8.86 -1.03 4.82
C CYS A 82 -8.25 -2.36 5.25
N LYS A 83 -8.99 -3.46 5.09
CA LYS A 83 -8.48 -4.80 5.41
C LYS A 83 -7.22 -5.16 4.62
N LEU A 84 -7.17 -4.83 3.33
CA LEU A 84 -5.99 -5.06 2.51
C LEU A 84 -4.76 -4.29 3.03
N LYS A 85 -4.93 -3.05 3.49
CA LYS A 85 -3.86 -2.25 4.12
C LYS A 85 -3.37 -2.89 5.41
N ASP A 86 -4.29 -3.37 6.25
CA ASP A 86 -3.95 -4.06 7.50
C ASP A 86 -3.15 -5.34 7.23
N ASP A 87 -3.60 -6.18 6.29
CA ASP A 87 -2.93 -7.42 5.91
C ASP A 87 -1.55 -7.16 5.28
N LEU A 88 -1.42 -6.11 4.46
CA LEU A 88 -0.13 -5.69 3.90
C LEU A 88 0.82 -5.20 4.98
N THR A 89 0.35 -4.39 5.93
CA THR A 89 1.15 -3.92 7.06
C THR A 89 1.61 -5.10 7.91
N ALA A 90 0.72 -6.04 8.21
CA ALA A 90 1.07 -7.26 8.93
C ALA A 90 2.10 -8.11 8.16
N SER A 91 1.94 -8.27 6.84
CA SER A 91 2.89 -9.00 6.00
C SER A 91 4.27 -8.33 5.99
N ILE A 92 4.34 -7.00 5.86
CA ILE A 92 5.60 -6.24 5.87
C ILE A 92 6.30 -6.35 7.22
N LEU A 93 5.55 -6.29 8.34
CA LEU A 93 6.13 -6.45 9.67
C LEU A 93 6.65 -7.87 9.93
N ASN A 94 6.09 -8.87 9.26
CA ASN A 94 6.51 -10.27 9.36
C ASN A 94 7.60 -10.65 8.34
N MET A 95 8.01 -9.75 7.45
CA MET A 95 9.13 -9.99 6.53
C MET A 95 10.44 -10.12 7.29
N SER A 96 11.38 -10.90 6.73
CA SER A 96 12.76 -10.81 7.19
C SER A 96 13.33 -9.41 6.90
N VAL A 97 14.30 -8.99 7.69
CA VAL A 97 14.88 -7.65 7.51
C VAL A 97 15.60 -7.56 6.17
N VAL A 98 16.21 -8.63 5.70
CA VAL A 98 16.85 -8.72 4.37
C VAL A 98 15.84 -8.47 3.26
N ASP A 99 14.69 -9.15 3.28
CA ASP A 99 13.63 -8.98 2.27
C ASP A 99 13.06 -7.54 2.29
N LYS A 100 13.09 -6.87 3.46
CA LYS A 100 12.61 -5.50 3.60
C LYS A 100 13.59 -4.46 3.05
N GLU A 101 14.89 -4.68 3.19
CA GLU A 101 15.92 -3.72 2.72
C GLU A 101 16.03 -3.63 1.20
N GLU A 102 15.44 -4.58 0.45
CA GLU A 102 15.36 -4.49 -1.02
C GLU A 102 14.58 -3.26 -1.52
N LYS A 103 13.71 -2.68 -0.68
CA LYS A 103 12.88 -1.52 -1.03
C LYS A 103 13.00 -0.40 0.00
N SER A 104 12.93 0.84 -0.46
CA SER A 104 12.94 2.00 0.44
C SER A 104 11.64 2.12 1.25
N TYR A 105 11.69 2.87 2.36
CA TYR A 105 10.48 3.21 3.13
C TYR A 105 9.41 3.91 2.27
N ALA A 106 9.85 4.79 1.36
CA ALA A 106 8.96 5.51 0.45
C ALA A 106 8.22 4.55 -0.49
N ASP A 107 8.86 3.46 -0.92
CA ASP A 107 8.24 2.42 -1.76
C ASP A 107 7.12 1.71 -1.02
N TYR A 108 7.35 1.30 0.24
CA TYR A 108 6.32 0.65 1.06
C TYR A 108 5.18 1.60 1.40
N GLN A 109 5.48 2.87 1.71
CA GLN A 109 4.46 3.88 1.95
C GLN A 109 3.60 4.13 0.71
N SER A 110 4.24 4.28 -0.46
CA SER A 110 3.55 4.42 -1.74
C SER A 110 2.67 3.21 -2.05
N LEU A 111 3.15 2.01 -1.75
CA LEU A 111 2.43 0.77 -1.97
C LEU A 111 1.17 0.67 -1.10
N ILE A 112 1.25 0.98 0.20
CA ILE A 112 0.10 0.90 1.11
C ILE A 112 -0.91 2.01 0.81
N ILE A 113 -0.46 3.24 0.53
CA ILE A 113 -1.35 4.38 0.37
C ILE A 113 -1.82 4.51 -1.08
N SER A 114 -0.89 4.68 -2.02
CA SER A 114 -1.20 5.00 -3.42
C SER A 114 -1.67 3.80 -4.22
N ASP A 115 -0.97 2.66 -4.12
CA ASP A 115 -1.29 1.48 -4.91
C ASP A 115 -2.60 0.83 -4.47
N VAL A 116 -2.84 0.75 -3.15
CA VAL A 116 -4.12 0.24 -2.64
C VAL A 116 -5.28 1.16 -3.03
N SER A 117 -5.09 2.49 -2.99
CA SER A 117 -6.11 3.44 -3.45
C SER A 117 -6.40 3.30 -4.95
N THR A 118 -5.36 3.13 -5.76
CA THR A 118 -5.50 2.86 -7.20
C THR A 118 -6.23 1.54 -7.46
N LEU A 119 -5.93 0.51 -6.67
CA LEU A 119 -6.60 -0.78 -6.75
C LEU A 119 -8.07 -0.70 -6.32
N GLU A 120 -8.38 0.10 -5.31
CA GLU A 120 -9.76 0.36 -4.88
C GLU A 120 -10.61 0.90 -6.02
N VAL A 121 -10.13 1.94 -6.69
CA VAL A 121 -10.87 2.61 -7.78
C VAL A 121 -10.90 1.75 -9.05
N ASN A 122 -9.74 1.26 -9.48
CA ASN A 122 -9.56 0.63 -10.79
C ASN A 122 -9.86 -0.87 -10.81
N TYR A 123 -9.99 -1.53 -9.64
CA TYR A 123 -10.29 -2.94 -9.59
C TYR A 123 -11.56 -3.25 -8.80
N PHE A 124 -11.62 -2.94 -7.50
CA PHE A 124 -12.77 -3.31 -6.67
C PHE A 124 -14.04 -2.55 -7.07
N ASN A 125 -13.93 -1.22 -7.14
CA ASN A 125 -15.06 -0.38 -7.58
C ASN A 125 -15.43 -0.65 -9.03
N ALA A 126 -14.43 -0.84 -9.90
CA ALA A 126 -14.68 -1.13 -11.31
C ALA A 126 -15.44 -2.45 -11.52
N LEU A 127 -15.09 -3.53 -10.80
CA LEU A 127 -15.81 -4.80 -10.87
C LEU A 127 -17.28 -4.65 -10.47
N LEU A 128 -17.56 -3.97 -9.37
CA LEU A 128 -18.91 -3.75 -8.89
C LEU A 128 -19.70 -2.79 -9.80
N ALA A 129 -19.03 -1.78 -10.36
CA ALA A 129 -19.63 -0.88 -11.35
C ALA A 129 -20.01 -1.63 -12.63
N ILE A 130 -19.15 -2.52 -13.14
CA ILE A 130 -19.48 -3.38 -14.28
C ILE A 130 -20.68 -4.28 -13.95
N THR A 131 -20.72 -4.86 -12.75
CA THR A 131 -21.87 -5.67 -12.31
C THR A 131 -23.16 -4.87 -12.34
N TYR A 132 -23.16 -3.64 -11.81
CA TYR A 132 -24.31 -2.72 -11.85
C TYR A 132 -24.75 -2.42 -13.29
N GLN A 133 -23.81 -2.16 -14.20
CA GLN A 133 -24.11 -1.86 -15.60
C GLN A 133 -24.66 -3.08 -16.35
N LEU A 134 -24.17 -4.27 -16.05
CA LEU A 134 -24.72 -5.50 -16.60
C LEU A 134 -26.14 -5.77 -16.13
N LEU A 135 -26.46 -5.47 -14.87
CA LEU A 135 -27.83 -5.55 -14.36
C LEU A 135 -28.75 -4.54 -15.07
N ASN A 136 -28.30 -3.29 -15.25
CA ASN A 136 -29.04 -2.29 -16.02
C ASN A 136 -29.33 -2.77 -17.45
N LEU A 137 -28.34 -3.37 -18.12
CA LEU A 137 -28.51 -3.93 -19.46
C LEU A 137 -29.53 -5.07 -19.46
N LEU A 138 -29.44 -6.00 -18.51
CA LEU A 138 -30.37 -7.12 -18.40
C LEU A 138 -31.82 -6.67 -18.18
N PHE A 139 -32.06 -5.73 -17.25
CA PHE A 139 -33.38 -5.18 -17.00
C PHE A 139 -33.91 -4.38 -18.18
N SER A 140 -33.03 -3.64 -18.88
CA SER A 140 -33.40 -2.90 -20.10
C SER A 140 -33.83 -3.85 -21.22
N LEU A 141 -33.09 -4.93 -21.46
CA LEU A 141 -33.48 -5.95 -22.46
C LEU A 141 -34.80 -6.63 -22.08
N ALA A 142 -34.99 -6.97 -20.80
CA ALA A 142 -36.26 -7.52 -20.31
C ALA A 142 -37.42 -6.52 -20.51
N GLY A 143 -37.19 -5.22 -20.27
CA GLY A 143 -38.17 -4.18 -20.53
C GLY A 143 -38.56 -4.07 -22.00
N ILE A 144 -37.63 -4.19 -22.94
CA ILE A 144 -37.91 -4.22 -24.38
C ILE A 144 -38.74 -5.45 -24.75
N ILE A 145 -38.36 -6.62 -24.28
CA ILE A 145 -39.09 -7.87 -24.52
C ILE A 145 -40.53 -7.76 -24.04
N TYR A 146 -40.75 -7.14 -22.87
CA TYR A 146 -42.10 -6.94 -22.31
C TYR A 146 -42.96 -5.95 -23.14
N ILE A 147 -42.37 -4.85 -23.65
CA ILE A 147 -43.12 -3.86 -24.42
C ILE A 147 -43.38 -4.37 -25.83
N GLN A 148 -42.34 -4.81 -26.56
CA GLN A 148 -42.43 -5.31 -27.93
C GLN A 148 -41.26 -6.22 -28.31
N PRO A 149 -41.41 -7.54 -28.21
CA PRO A 149 -40.32 -8.50 -28.45
C PRO A 149 -39.72 -8.41 -29.86
N ARG A 150 -40.54 -8.04 -30.86
CA ARG A 150 -40.10 -7.90 -32.26
C ARG A 150 -39.11 -6.75 -32.47
N PHE A 151 -38.95 -5.84 -31.48
CA PHE A 151 -38.00 -4.75 -31.53
C PHE A 151 -36.60 -5.16 -31.03
N LEU A 152 -36.48 -6.31 -30.35
CA LEU A 152 -35.22 -6.78 -29.78
C LEU A 152 -34.10 -6.95 -30.84
N PRO A 153 -34.33 -7.54 -32.04
CA PRO A 153 -33.28 -7.64 -33.05
C PRO A 153 -32.74 -6.31 -33.52
N VAL A 154 -33.61 -5.29 -33.58
CA VAL A 154 -33.22 -3.91 -33.96
C VAL A 154 -32.29 -3.32 -32.93
N ILE A 155 -32.63 -3.43 -31.66
CA ILE A 155 -31.77 -2.93 -30.54
C ILE A 155 -30.46 -3.70 -30.50
N CYS A 156 -30.47 -5.02 -30.63
CA CYS A 156 -29.24 -5.84 -30.67
C CYS A 156 -28.30 -5.40 -31.81
N LEU A 157 -28.84 -5.12 -33.00
CA LEU A 157 -28.05 -4.63 -34.13
C LEU A 157 -27.41 -3.26 -33.84
N ILE A 158 -28.18 -2.36 -33.25
CA ILE A 158 -27.71 -1.02 -32.88
C ILE A 158 -26.62 -1.11 -31.78
N CYS A 159 -26.77 -2.03 -30.82
CA CYS A 159 -25.82 -2.22 -29.73
C CYS A 159 -24.46 -2.80 -30.15
N VAL A 160 -24.31 -3.32 -31.36
CA VAL A 160 -23.02 -3.76 -31.90
C VAL A 160 -22.06 -2.60 -32.12
N ILE A 161 -22.59 -1.42 -32.50
CA ILE A 161 -21.79 -0.23 -32.84
C ILE A 161 -20.86 0.21 -31.68
N PRO A 162 -21.33 0.37 -30.42
CA PRO A 162 -20.48 0.79 -29.30
C PRO A 162 -19.42 -0.24 -28.88
N ILE A 163 -19.59 -1.51 -29.26
CA ILE A 163 -18.62 -2.57 -28.94
C ILE A 163 -17.38 -2.51 -29.86
N ILE A 164 -17.61 -2.13 -31.12
CA ILE A 164 -16.56 -2.12 -32.14
C ILE A 164 -15.55 -0.98 -31.90
N PHE A 165 -16.00 0.19 -31.49
CA PHE A 165 -15.18 1.40 -31.39
C PHE A 165 -14.02 1.31 -30.38
N PRO A 166 -14.19 0.83 -29.12
CA PRO A 166 -13.09 0.65 -28.17
C PRO A 166 -12.01 -0.33 -28.64
N TYR A 167 -12.39 -1.31 -29.46
CA TYR A 167 -11.45 -2.31 -30.00
C TYR A 167 -10.36 -1.66 -30.87
N PHE A 168 -10.72 -0.67 -31.69
CA PHE A 168 -9.76 0.03 -32.56
C PHE A 168 -8.86 1.03 -31.81
N THR A 169 -9.28 1.52 -30.67
CA THR A 169 -8.54 2.58 -29.93
C THR A 169 -7.65 2.03 -28.81
N LYS A 170 -7.83 0.79 -28.39
CA LYS A 170 -7.15 0.15 -27.25
C LYS A 170 -5.64 0.22 -27.32
N ASN A 171 -5.02 -0.25 -28.38
CA ASN A 171 -3.54 -0.34 -28.49
C ASN A 171 -2.88 1.04 -28.43
N LYS A 172 -3.51 2.04 -29.03
CA LYS A 172 -3.01 3.42 -29.01
C LYS A 172 -3.12 4.04 -27.62
N LEU A 173 -4.21 3.78 -26.92
CA LEU A 173 -4.44 4.25 -25.55
C LEU A 173 -3.41 3.63 -24.59
N GLU A 174 -3.16 2.32 -24.68
CA GLU A 174 -2.15 1.62 -23.87
C GLU A 174 -0.74 2.22 -24.08
N GLY A 175 -0.35 2.49 -25.32
CA GLY A 175 0.93 3.13 -25.62
C GLY A 175 1.06 4.54 -25.06
N LEU A 176 0.00 5.35 -25.13
CA LEU A 176 -0.03 6.70 -24.55
C LEU A 176 0.01 6.68 -23.03
N GLN A 177 -0.67 5.73 -22.38
CA GLN A 177 -0.62 5.56 -20.92
C GLN A 177 0.77 5.11 -20.45
N ALA A 178 1.42 4.20 -21.17
CA ALA A 178 2.78 3.78 -20.86
C ALA A 178 3.76 4.95 -20.97
N ASN A 179 3.64 5.77 -22.02
CA ASN A 179 4.47 6.96 -22.24
C ASN A 179 4.23 8.03 -21.15
N LYS A 180 2.98 8.29 -20.77
CA LYS A 180 2.66 9.17 -19.64
C LYS A 180 3.29 8.68 -18.34
N SER A 181 3.24 7.37 -18.06
CA SER A 181 3.82 6.79 -16.86
C SER A 181 5.35 6.99 -16.83
N SER A 182 6.05 6.73 -17.93
CA SER A 182 7.50 6.90 -18.00
C SER A 182 7.94 8.36 -17.88
N THR A 183 7.26 9.29 -18.55
CA THR A 183 7.57 10.73 -18.48
C THR A 183 7.21 11.31 -17.11
N ARG A 184 6.17 10.79 -16.44
CA ARG A 184 5.84 11.15 -15.06
C ARG A 184 6.94 10.75 -14.09
N SER A 185 7.45 9.51 -14.19
CA SER A 185 8.57 9.05 -13.36
C SER A 185 9.80 9.91 -13.55
N ALA A 186 10.19 10.19 -14.79
CA ALA A 186 11.33 11.06 -15.11
C ALA A 186 11.16 12.49 -14.57
N TYR A 187 9.94 13.03 -14.56
CA TYR A 187 9.65 14.33 -13.94
C TYR A 187 9.78 14.29 -12.43
N ILE A 188 9.24 13.26 -11.79
CA ILE A 188 9.33 13.08 -10.33
C ILE A 188 10.79 12.94 -9.89
N ASP A 189 11.61 12.17 -10.59
CA ASP A 189 13.03 11.99 -10.29
C ASP A 189 13.77 13.34 -10.33
N LYS A 190 13.59 14.12 -11.41
CA LYS A 190 14.18 15.46 -11.54
C LYS A 190 13.69 16.45 -10.48
N LEU A 191 12.40 16.39 -10.13
CA LEU A 191 11.84 17.23 -9.07
C LEU A 191 12.43 16.87 -7.70
N SER A 192 12.59 15.56 -7.43
CA SER A 192 13.24 15.07 -6.21
C SER A 192 14.69 15.54 -6.10
N ASP A 193 15.46 15.51 -7.20
CA ASP A 193 16.81 16.03 -7.23
C ASP A 193 16.87 17.53 -6.87
N VAL A 194 15.95 18.32 -7.44
CA VAL A 194 15.86 19.76 -7.14
C VAL A 194 15.51 20.01 -5.68
N LEU A 195 14.55 19.27 -5.13
CA LEU A 195 14.09 19.44 -3.74
C LEU A 195 15.15 18.96 -2.73
N ASN A 196 15.77 17.81 -2.97
CA ASN A 196 16.83 17.28 -2.12
C ASN A 196 18.09 18.15 -2.18
N GLY A 197 18.40 18.70 -3.36
CA GLY A 197 19.53 19.60 -3.59
C GLY A 197 19.28 21.06 -3.21
N PHE A 198 18.12 21.40 -2.58
CA PHE A 198 17.70 22.79 -2.33
C PHE A 198 18.80 23.66 -1.70
N ARG A 199 19.46 23.17 -0.63
CA ARG A 199 20.54 23.90 0.04
C ARG A 199 21.72 24.18 -0.91
N SER A 200 22.16 23.19 -1.67
CA SER A 200 23.25 23.34 -2.63
C SER A 200 22.89 24.34 -3.73
N ILE A 201 21.65 24.26 -4.27
CA ILE A 201 21.16 25.19 -5.28
C ILE A 201 21.23 26.63 -4.75
N LYS A 202 20.82 26.84 -3.47
CA LYS A 202 20.86 28.16 -2.82
C LYS A 202 22.29 28.65 -2.62
N PHE A 203 23.19 27.81 -2.08
CA PHE A 203 24.57 28.22 -1.82
C PHE A 203 25.36 28.55 -3.10
N TYR A 204 25.03 27.92 -4.22
CA TYR A 204 25.70 28.18 -5.51
C TYR A 204 24.93 29.15 -6.41
N ASN A 205 23.83 29.80 -5.94
CA ASN A 205 22.98 30.72 -6.70
C ASN A 205 22.55 30.16 -8.05
N ALA A 206 22.19 28.88 -8.08
CA ALA A 206 21.89 28.13 -9.30
C ALA A 206 20.39 28.02 -9.61
N GLU A 207 19.51 28.77 -8.91
CA GLU A 207 18.05 28.64 -8.97
C GLU A 207 17.50 28.75 -10.38
N HIS A 208 18.01 29.68 -11.16
CA HIS A 208 17.54 29.90 -12.53
C HIS A 208 17.78 28.67 -13.42
N LYS A 209 18.93 28.01 -13.26
CA LYS A 209 19.30 26.82 -14.05
C LYS A 209 18.40 25.62 -13.65
N TYR A 210 18.23 25.40 -12.36
CA TYR A 210 17.40 24.30 -11.87
C TYR A 210 15.90 24.51 -12.07
N LYS A 211 15.41 25.77 -12.05
CA LYS A 211 14.06 26.12 -12.49
C LYS A 211 13.83 25.70 -13.95
N LYS A 212 14.77 26.01 -14.86
CA LYS A 212 14.68 25.61 -16.27
C LYS A 212 14.72 24.08 -16.41
N TYR A 213 15.64 23.41 -15.70
CA TYR A 213 15.77 21.95 -15.68
C TYR A 213 14.47 21.23 -15.29
N SER A 214 13.79 21.71 -14.24
CA SER A 214 12.49 21.18 -13.80
C SER A 214 11.37 21.53 -14.79
N ALA A 215 11.37 22.77 -15.34
CA ALA A 215 10.35 23.23 -16.27
C ALA A 215 10.34 22.43 -17.58
N ASP A 216 11.51 22.07 -18.11
CA ASP A 216 11.63 21.27 -19.33
C ASP A 216 11.06 19.85 -19.15
N ALA A 217 11.32 19.25 -17.99
CA ALA A 217 10.75 17.95 -17.65
C ALA A 217 9.23 18.01 -17.46
N ASN A 218 8.73 19.05 -16.77
CA ASN A 218 7.30 19.29 -16.60
C ASN A 218 6.59 19.48 -17.95
N LYS A 219 7.19 20.26 -18.87
CA LYS A 219 6.66 20.47 -20.22
C LYS A 219 6.54 19.15 -20.99
N THR A 220 7.56 18.29 -20.91
CA THR A 220 7.54 16.97 -21.56
C THR A 220 6.41 16.11 -21.00
N TYR A 221 6.29 16.00 -19.67
CA TYR A 221 5.21 15.29 -19.01
C TYR A 221 3.83 15.86 -19.40
N THR A 222 3.66 17.18 -19.34
CA THR A 222 2.40 17.86 -19.69
C THR A 222 1.99 17.58 -21.14
N ASN A 223 2.92 17.60 -22.08
CA ASN A 223 2.63 17.31 -23.49
C ASN A 223 2.14 15.86 -23.69
N THR A 224 2.71 14.90 -22.97
CA THR A 224 2.25 13.51 -23.03
C THR A 224 0.88 13.34 -22.38
N ASP A 225 0.60 14.08 -21.30
CA ASP A 225 -0.69 14.09 -20.63
C ASP A 225 -1.79 14.70 -21.54
N ILE A 226 -1.50 15.81 -22.20
CA ILE A 226 -2.39 16.43 -23.20
C ILE A 226 -2.70 15.46 -24.34
N SER A 227 -1.67 14.73 -24.82
CA SER A 227 -1.84 13.75 -25.90
C SER A 227 -2.77 12.60 -25.48
N LEU A 228 -2.62 12.10 -24.27
CA LEU A 228 -3.49 11.08 -23.69
C LEU A 228 -4.93 11.61 -23.54
N SER A 229 -5.10 12.77 -22.89
CA SER A 229 -6.41 13.40 -22.66
C SER A 229 -7.13 13.69 -23.98
N LYS A 230 -6.41 14.07 -25.03
CA LYS A 230 -7.00 14.26 -26.36
C LYS A 230 -7.62 12.96 -26.90
N HIS A 231 -6.94 11.82 -26.72
CA HIS A 231 -7.47 10.53 -27.17
C HIS A 231 -8.61 10.04 -26.29
N GLU A 232 -8.54 10.22 -24.98
CA GLU A 232 -9.62 9.91 -24.04
C GLU A 232 -10.88 10.73 -24.38
N ASN A 233 -10.74 12.03 -24.59
CA ASN A 233 -11.84 12.90 -25.00
C ASN A 233 -12.43 12.51 -26.36
N LEU A 234 -11.61 12.09 -27.33
CA LEU A 234 -12.10 11.58 -28.62
C LEU A 234 -12.95 10.32 -28.43
N ILE A 235 -12.50 9.40 -27.59
CA ILE A 235 -13.25 8.17 -27.26
C ILE A 235 -14.58 8.54 -26.59
N MET A 236 -14.58 9.42 -25.59
CA MET A 236 -15.79 9.85 -24.90
C MET A 236 -16.78 10.54 -25.85
N SER A 237 -16.31 11.46 -26.71
CA SER A 237 -17.15 12.14 -27.69
C SER A 237 -17.73 11.19 -28.73
N SER A 238 -16.93 10.20 -29.15
CA SER A 238 -17.40 9.16 -30.08
C SER A 238 -18.47 8.27 -29.43
N ALA A 239 -18.27 7.89 -28.17
CA ALA A 239 -19.24 7.12 -27.41
C ALA A 239 -20.56 7.90 -27.19
N TYR A 240 -20.48 9.21 -26.93
CA TYR A 240 -21.66 10.08 -26.90
C TYR A 240 -22.40 10.12 -28.26
N GLY A 241 -21.65 10.26 -29.37
CA GLY A 241 -22.20 10.18 -30.71
C GLY A 241 -22.92 8.88 -31.00
N VAL A 242 -22.35 7.76 -30.58
CA VAL A 242 -23.02 6.43 -30.68
C VAL A 242 -24.30 6.41 -29.83
N GLY A 243 -24.30 6.99 -28.63
CA GLY A 243 -25.49 7.11 -27.80
C GLY A 243 -26.64 7.87 -28.52
N LEU A 244 -26.32 9.00 -29.19
CA LEU A 244 -27.28 9.73 -30.01
C LEU A 244 -27.79 8.89 -31.18
N LEU A 245 -26.93 8.15 -31.87
CA LEU A 245 -27.33 7.23 -32.94
C LEU A 245 -28.31 6.15 -32.46
N ILE A 246 -28.09 5.57 -31.29
CA ILE A 246 -29.00 4.61 -30.67
C ILE A 246 -30.40 5.21 -30.49
N ILE A 247 -30.48 6.41 -29.95
CA ILE A 247 -31.74 7.12 -29.75
C ILE A 247 -32.43 7.40 -31.10
N LEU A 248 -31.72 7.99 -32.05
CA LEU A 248 -32.28 8.34 -33.35
C LEU A 248 -32.74 7.11 -34.16
N LEU A 249 -31.94 6.05 -34.17
CA LEU A 249 -32.31 4.80 -34.82
C LEU A 249 -33.50 4.12 -34.14
N THR A 250 -33.61 4.24 -32.79
CA THR A 250 -34.81 3.80 -32.06
C THR A 250 -36.07 4.56 -32.52
N TRP A 251 -35.97 5.88 -32.71
CA TRP A 251 -37.09 6.70 -33.23
C TRP A 251 -37.45 6.33 -34.67
N VAL A 252 -36.47 6.21 -35.57
CA VAL A 252 -36.70 5.83 -36.98
C VAL A 252 -37.35 4.46 -37.09
N SER A 253 -36.77 3.47 -36.44
CA SER A 253 -37.33 2.10 -36.46
C SER A 253 -38.70 2.02 -35.78
N GLY A 254 -38.85 2.74 -34.65
CA GLY A 254 -40.13 2.83 -33.95
C GLY A 254 -41.26 3.49 -34.80
N ALA A 255 -40.95 4.50 -35.60
CA ALA A 255 -41.88 5.11 -36.52
C ALA A 255 -42.40 4.10 -37.57
N PHE A 256 -41.50 3.22 -38.12
CA PHE A 256 -41.92 2.13 -39.00
C PHE A 256 -42.86 1.15 -38.28
N PHE A 257 -42.55 0.75 -37.05
CA PHE A 257 -43.39 -0.14 -36.25
C PHE A 257 -44.75 0.46 -35.93
N ILE A 258 -44.85 1.78 -35.70
CA ILE A 258 -46.14 2.49 -35.53
C ILE A 258 -46.92 2.47 -36.82
N LYS A 259 -46.28 2.77 -37.96
CA LYS A 259 -46.94 2.75 -39.29
C LYS A 259 -47.59 1.40 -39.60
N PHE A 260 -46.96 0.32 -39.16
CA PHE A 260 -47.50 -1.03 -39.34
C PHE A 260 -48.43 -1.50 -38.21
N GLY A 261 -48.82 -0.61 -37.29
CA GLY A 261 -49.71 -0.92 -36.16
C GLY A 261 -49.13 -1.86 -35.10
N LEU A 262 -47.80 -2.08 -35.12
CA LEU A 262 -47.11 -2.98 -34.21
C LEU A 262 -46.69 -2.33 -32.88
N LEU A 263 -46.67 -1.00 -32.82
CA LEU A 263 -46.23 -0.22 -31.65
C LEU A 263 -47.13 0.99 -31.46
N THR A 264 -47.42 1.38 -30.20
CA THR A 264 -48.08 2.65 -29.85
C THR A 264 -47.03 3.75 -29.67
N PHE A 265 -47.47 5.03 -29.81
CA PHE A 265 -46.57 6.16 -29.55
C PHE A 265 -46.03 6.17 -28.12
N SER A 266 -46.86 5.87 -27.13
CA SER A 266 -46.44 5.74 -25.73
C SER A 266 -45.37 4.67 -25.50
N SER A 267 -45.50 3.54 -26.21
CA SER A 267 -44.49 2.47 -26.19
C SER A 267 -43.18 2.90 -26.83
N LEU A 268 -43.22 3.72 -27.92
CA LEU A 268 -42.00 4.25 -28.54
C LEU A 268 -41.23 5.18 -27.59
N VAL A 269 -41.93 6.08 -26.92
CA VAL A 269 -41.29 6.98 -25.93
C VAL A 269 -40.68 6.19 -24.78
N ALA A 270 -41.38 5.17 -24.28
CA ALA A 270 -40.81 4.28 -23.23
C ALA A 270 -39.55 3.53 -23.71
N MET A 271 -39.59 3.02 -24.96
CA MET A 271 -38.43 2.34 -25.56
C MET A 271 -37.24 3.28 -25.75
N THR A 272 -37.47 4.57 -26.06
CA THR A 272 -36.38 5.55 -26.10
C THR A 272 -35.68 5.68 -24.74
N LYS A 273 -36.46 5.74 -23.65
CA LYS A 273 -35.90 5.78 -22.29
C LYS A 273 -35.10 4.51 -21.95
N ILE A 274 -35.57 3.33 -22.35
CA ILE A 274 -34.83 2.07 -22.18
C ILE A 274 -33.57 2.07 -23.05
N ALA A 275 -33.62 2.58 -24.28
CA ALA A 275 -32.48 2.67 -25.19
C ALA A 275 -31.33 3.53 -24.61
N GLU A 276 -31.68 4.66 -23.92
CA GLU A 276 -30.70 5.45 -23.16
C GLU A 276 -30.01 4.61 -22.07
N SER A 277 -30.77 3.79 -21.34
CA SER A 277 -30.24 2.92 -20.29
C SER A 277 -29.35 1.77 -20.83
N ILE A 278 -29.42 1.48 -22.12
CA ILE A 278 -28.55 0.52 -22.81
C ILE A 278 -27.25 1.19 -23.28
N ALA A 279 -27.31 2.43 -23.74
CA ALA A 279 -26.14 3.15 -24.25
C ALA A 279 -25.07 3.41 -23.19
N GLY A 280 -25.50 3.78 -21.96
CA GLY A 280 -24.60 4.08 -20.83
C GLY A 280 -23.65 2.95 -20.45
N PRO A 281 -24.11 1.70 -20.26
CA PRO A 281 -23.28 0.55 -19.91
C PRO A 281 -22.07 0.35 -20.81
N PHE A 282 -22.17 0.52 -22.11
CA PHE A 282 -21.05 0.31 -23.02
C PHE A 282 -19.88 1.29 -22.81
N GLN A 283 -20.19 2.54 -22.48
CA GLN A 283 -19.19 3.56 -22.19
C GLN A 283 -18.45 3.22 -20.88
N ILE A 284 -19.22 2.95 -19.82
CA ILE A 284 -18.68 2.68 -18.48
C ILE A 284 -17.91 1.36 -18.42
N ILE A 285 -18.41 0.30 -19.04
CA ILE A 285 -17.74 -1.02 -19.06
C ILE A 285 -16.38 -0.90 -19.72
N GLY A 286 -16.26 -0.19 -20.85
CA GLY A 286 -14.99 0.03 -21.54
C GLY A 286 -13.96 0.74 -20.67
N GLU A 287 -14.35 1.84 -20.02
CA GLU A 287 -13.50 2.60 -19.08
C GLU A 287 -13.05 1.73 -17.89
N LYS A 288 -14.00 1.07 -17.23
CA LYS A 288 -13.71 0.25 -16.05
C LYS A 288 -12.87 -0.99 -16.39
N TYR A 289 -13.07 -1.59 -17.56
CA TYR A 289 -12.23 -2.69 -18.03
C TYR A 289 -10.77 -2.23 -18.25
N ALA A 290 -10.56 -1.07 -18.86
CA ALA A 290 -9.22 -0.48 -18.99
C ALA A 290 -8.58 -0.24 -17.64
N GLY A 291 -9.32 0.27 -16.64
CA GLY A 291 -8.87 0.41 -15.26
C GLY A 291 -8.45 -0.92 -14.62
N ILE A 292 -9.25 -1.99 -14.81
CA ILE A 292 -8.92 -3.33 -14.31
C ILE A 292 -7.61 -3.83 -14.93
N MET A 293 -7.41 -3.65 -16.23
CA MET A 293 -6.18 -4.07 -16.92
C MET A 293 -4.96 -3.28 -16.46
N SER A 294 -5.07 -1.96 -16.30
CA SER A 294 -3.98 -1.11 -15.80
C SER A 294 -3.56 -1.46 -14.36
N SER A 295 -4.47 -1.98 -13.56
CA SER A 295 -4.20 -2.41 -12.18
C SER A 295 -3.48 -3.76 -12.06
N LEU A 296 -3.23 -4.47 -13.17
CA LEU A 296 -2.69 -5.84 -13.14
C LEU A 296 -1.29 -5.92 -12.53
N SER A 297 -0.41 -4.98 -12.87
CA SER A 297 0.96 -4.88 -12.32
C SER A 297 0.94 -4.61 -10.81
N ILE A 298 0.09 -3.69 -10.38
CA ILE A 298 -0.12 -3.37 -8.96
C ILE A 298 -0.61 -4.61 -8.22
N ARG A 299 -1.61 -5.33 -8.76
CA ARG A 299 -2.13 -6.56 -8.15
C ARG A 299 -1.06 -7.63 -7.97
N LYS A 300 -0.21 -7.85 -8.99
CA LYS A 300 0.89 -8.82 -8.92
C LYS A 300 1.87 -8.43 -7.80
N ARG A 301 2.26 -7.15 -7.73
CA ARG A 301 3.17 -6.62 -6.71
C ARG A 301 2.60 -6.76 -5.28
N LEU A 302 1.31 -6.45 -5.08
CA LEU A 302 0.68 -6.60 -3.77
C LEU A 302 0.55 -8.07 -3.35
N VAL A 303 0.23 -8.97 -4.29
CA VAL A 303 0.14 -10.41 -4.02
C VAL A 303 1.50 -11.00 -3.66
N SER A 304 2.60 -10.57 -4.29
CA SER A 304 3.93 -11.05 -3.91
C SER A 304 4.28 -10.70 -2.46
N ILE A 305 3.87 -9.53 -1.98
CA ILE A 305 4.10 -9.10 -0.59
C ILE A 305 3.24 -9.89 0.40
N LEU A 306 1.96 -10.11 0.06
CA LEU A 306 1.04 -10.88 0.92
C LEU A 306 1.42 -12.36 1.05
N ASN A 307 2.14 -12.91 0.07
CA ASN A 307 2.55 -14.31 0.04
C ASN A 307 3.95 -14.55 0.60
N VAL A 308 4.61 -13.54 1.16
CA VAL A 308 5.90 -13.74 1.83
C VAL A 308 5.69 -14.69 3.00
N PRO A 309 6.42 -15.81 3.06
CA PRO A 309 6.26 -16.78 4.15
C PRO A 309 6.70 -16.15 5.47
N VAL A 310 5.86 -16.27 6.50
CA VAL A 310 6.22 -15.89 7.86
C VAL A 310 7.29 -16.87 8.32
N LYS A 311 8.53 -16.41 8.46
CA LYS A 311 9.62 -17.22 9.06
C LYS A 311 9.38 -17.27 10.57
N HIS A 312 8.81 -18.36 11.06
CA HIS A 312 8.77 -18.64 12.50
C HIS A 312 10.16 -19.00 12.94
N THR A 313 10.83 -18.07 13.60
CA THR A 313 12.12 -18.33 14.23
C THR A 313 11.87 -18.87 15.65
N ALA A 314 12.24 -20.11 15.90
CA ALA A 314 12.20 -20.69 17.25
C ALA A 314 13.17 -19.93 18.18
N LYS A 315 12.87 -19.90 19.48
CA LYS A 315 13.85 -19.46 20.48
C LYS A 315 15.06 -20.40 20.42
N ILE A 316 16.23 -19.83 20.21
CA ILE A 316 17.48 -20.58 20.06
C ILE A 316 18.21 -20.49 21.39
N SER A 317 18.49 -21.63 21.99
CA SER A 317 19.42 -21.75 23.12
C SER A 317 20.67 -22.53 22.64
N PHE A 318 21.86 -22.07 22.98
CA PHE A 318 23.14 -22.69 22.60
C PHE A 318 24.20 -22.38 23.65
N ASP A 319 25.16 -23.25 23.83
CA ASP A 319 26.36 -22.99 24.61
C ASP A 319 27.50 -22.50 23.71
N SER A 320 27.54 -22.95 22.47
CA SER A 320 28.52 -22.54 21.46
C SER A 320 27.85 -22.29 20.11
N LEU A 321 28.17 -21.15 19.49
CA LEU A 321 27.78 -20.80 18.15
C LEU A 321 29.03 -20.68 17.27
N THR A 322 29.16 -21.52 16.25
CA THR A 322 30.23 -21.42 15.26
C THR A 322 29.67 -20.95 13.91
N ILE A 323 30.31 -19.94 13.33
CA ILE A 323 30.01 -19.38 12.03
C ILE A 323 31.18 -19.67 11.11
N GLN A 324 30.93 -20.32 9.96
CA GLN A 324 31.98 -20.70 9.01
C GLN A 324 31.64 -20.32 7.60
N ASN A 325 32.68 -20.08 6.79
CA ASN A 325 32.58 -19.85 5.32
C ASN A 325 31.68 -18.69 4.89
N THR A 326 31.73 -17.58 5.63
CA THR A 326 30.87 -16.40 5.31
C THR A 326 31.62 -15.39 4.44
N SER A 327 30.96 -14.91 3.39
CA SER A 327 31.49 -13.84 2.53
C SER A 327 30.40 -12.85 2.14
N ILE A 328 30.34 -11.69 2.79
CA ILE A 328 29.32 -10.68 2.54
C ILE A 328 29.79 -9.70 1.48
N THR A 329 28.99 -9.56 0.43
CA THR A 329 29.23 -8.69 -0.71
C THR A 329 28.13 -7.64 -0.82
N LYS A 330 28.49 -6.34 -0.88
CA LYS A 330 27.57 -5.21 -1.11
C LYS A 330 27.92 -4.53 -2.42
N GLN A 331 26.93 -4.34 -3.27
CA GLN A 331 27.12 -3.67 -4.59
C GLN A 331 28.30 -4.25 -5.40
N GLY A 332 28.47 -5.55 -5.38
CA GLY A 332 29.55 -6.25 -6.10
C GLY A 332 30.94 -6.15 -5.43
N LYS A 333 31.06 -5.50 -4.27
CA LYS A 333 32.32 -5.40 -3.52
C LYS A 333 32.26 -6.25 -2.25
N LYS A 334 33.26 -7.11 -2.05
CA LYS A 334 33.39 -7.92 -0.82
C LYS A 334 33.65 -6.98 0.36
N CYS A 335 32.74 -7.00 1.34
CA CYS A 335 32.77 -6.14 2.53
C CYS A 335 33.32 -6.86 3.75
N MET A 336 33.04 -8.18 3.88
CA MET A 336 33.49 -8.95 5.03
C MET A 336 33.66 -10.42 4.65
N SER A 337 34.60 -11.11 5.31
CA SER A 337 34.71 -12.56 5.27
C SER A 337 35.06 -13.12 6.65
N ILE A 338 34.46 -14.27 6.97
CA ILE A 338 34.68 -15.02 8.16
C ILE A 338 35.03 -16.43 7.72
N ASP A 339 36.25 -16.88 7.98
CA ASP A 339 36.65 -18.25 7.73
C ASP A 339 36.04 -19.15 8.80
N GLU A 340 36.29 -18.80 10.08
CA GLU A 340 35.67 -19.42 11.24
C GLU A 340 35.61 -18.43 12.40
N LEU A 341 34.44 -18.36 13.06
CA LEU A 341 34.19 -17.54 14.24
C LEU A 341 33.41 -18.36 15.26
N VAL A 342 34.03 -18.66 16.39
CA VAL A 342 33.40 -19.35 17.51
C VAL A 342 33.03 -18.35 18.59
N LEU A 343 31.76 -18.38 19.01
CA LEU A 343 31.15 -17.50 20.03
C LEU A 343 30.55 -18.40 21.12
N SER A 344 30.91 -18.19 22.38
CA SER A 344 30.45 -19.01 23.50
C SER A 344 29.45 -18.28 24.38
N ALA A 345 28.55 -19.01 25.02
CA ALA A 345 27.66 -18.43 26.04
C ALA A 345 28.50 -17.81 27.17
N GLY A 346 28.13 -16.59 27.58
CA GLY A 346 28.90 -15.81 28.56
C GLY A 346 30.00 -14.93 27.97
N ASP A 347 30.29 -15.04 26.66
CA ASP A 347 31.27 -14.16 26.03
C ASP A 347 30.78 -12.69 26.04
N ARG A 348 31.72 -11.80 26.36
CA ARG A 348 31.58 -10.34 26.28
C ARG A 348 32.67 -9.83 25.34
N ILE A 349 32.33 -9.58 24.11
CA ILE A 349 33.27 -9.37 23.02
C ILE A 349 33.32 -7.89 22.63
N LEU A 350 34.52 -7.33 22.61
CA LEU A 350 34.75 -6.01 22.00
C LEU A 350 35.30 -6.19 20.58
N VAL A 351 34.55 -5.68 19.60
CA VAL A 351 34.94 -5.67 18.18
C VAL A 351 35.57 -4.31 17.84
N THR A 352 36.85 -4.35 17.44
CA THR A 352 37.62 -3.15 17.08
C THR A 352 38.00 -3.15 15.61
N GLY A 353 38.34 -1.98 15.08
CA GLY A 353 38.76 -1.79 13.69
C GLY A 353 38.55 -0.34 13.23
N ILE A 354 39.20 0.05 12.15
CA ILE A 354 39.05 1.40 11.56
C ILE A 354 37.60 1.63 11.05
N SER A 355 37.24 2.89 10.81
CA SER A 355 35.94 3.20 10.19
C SER A 355 35.86 2.54 8.81
N GLY A 356 34.72 1.91 8.52
CA GLY A 356 34.53 1.19 7.25
C GLY A 356 35.15 -0.21 7.18
N SER A 357 35.76 -0.75 8.28
CA SER A 357 36.35 -2.09 8.29
C SER A 357 35.34 -3.25 8.21
N GLY A 358 34.03 -3.00 8.45
CA GLY A 358 33.00 -4.05 8.42
C GLY A 358 32.38 -4.38 9.80
N LYS A 359 32.64 -3.59 10.87
CA LYS A 359 32.09 -3.83 12.22
C LYS A 359 30.56 -3.91 12.23
N SER A 360 29.89 -2.88 11.70
CA SER A 360 28.43 -2.87 11.60
C SER A 360 27.90 -3.96 10.66
N THR A 361 28.69 -4.34 9.63
CA THR A 361 28.35 -5.48 8.74
C THR A 361 28.36 -6.80 9.52
N LEU A 362 29.32 -7.02 10.42
CA LEU A 362 29.35 -8.19 11.30
C LEU A 362 28.12 -8.22 12.21
N LEU A 363 27.78 -7.09 12.86
CA LEU A 363 26.60 -7.03 13.71
C LEU A 363 25.31 -7.26 12.92
N ASN A 364 25.17 -6.65 11.77
CA ASN A 364 24.02 -6.84 10.88
C ASN A 364 23.89 -8.30 10.41
N PHE A 365 25.00 -8.95 10.11
CA PHE A 365 25.02 -10.36 9.74
C PHE A 365 24.54 -11.24 10.90
N ILE A 366 25.07 -11.06 12.12
CA ILE A 366 24.63 -11.80 13.31
C ILE A 366 23.16 -11.51 13.63
N ALA A 367 22.71 -10.25 13.44
CA ALA A 367 21.32 -9.86 13.62
C ALA A 367 20.36 -10.43 12.53
N GLY A 368 20.90 -11.01 11.46
CA GLY A 368 20.12 -11.57 10.35
C GLY A 368 19.69 -10.53 9.31
N PHE A 369 20.31 -9.34 9.31
CA PHE A 369 20.07 -8.26 8.32
C PHE A 369 20.89 -8.45 7.04
N GLU A 370 21.92 -9.27 7.10
CA GLU A 370 22.75 -9.68 5.97
C GLU A 370 22.74 -11.21 5.90
N GLN A 371 22.82 -11.78 4.72
CA GLN A 371 22.84 -13.22 4.50
C GLN A 371 23.90 -13.59 3.46
N ASP A 372 24.46 -14.78 3.58
CA ASP A 372 25.31 -15.42 2.59
C ASP A 372 24.93 -16.91 2.52
N GLU A 373 24.59 -17.38 1.33
CA GLU A 373 24.13 -18.75 1.09
C GLU A 373 25.18 -19.82 1.43
N ASN A 374 26.45 -19.43 1.45
CA ASN A 374 27.56 -20.33 1.74
C ASN A 374 27.86 -20.47 3.25
N THR A 375 27.21 -19.64 4.08
CA THR A 375 27.45 -19.66 5.53
C THR A 375 26.97 -20.95 6.17
N VAL A 376 27.82 -21.51 6.99
CA VAL A 376 27.49 -22.67 7.84
C VAL A 376 27.40 -22.21 9.28
N PHE A 377 26.22 -22.39 9.89
CA PHE A 377 26.01 -22.21 11.32
C PHE A 377 26.02 -23.56 12.02
N LEU A 378 26.81 -23.66 13.10
CA LEU A 378 26.79 -24.81 14.01
C LEU A 378 26.38 -24.32 15.40
N LEU A 379 25.35 -24.93 15.99
CA LEU A 379 24.98 -24.75 17.39
C LEU A 379 25.42 -26.00 18.16
N ASP A 380 26.27 -25.82 19.14
CA ASP A 380 26.82 -26.90 19.95
C ASP A 380 27.41 -28.03 19.07
N GLY A 381 28.06 -27.64 17.97
CA GLY A 381 28.65 -28.57 17.00
C GLY A 381 27.66 -29.16 15.99
N VAL A 382 26.36 -28.89 16.11
CA VAL A 382 25.33 -29.39 15.20
C VAL A 382 25.05 -28.39 14.10
N LYS A 383 25.24 -28.80 12.85
CA LYS A 383 24.99 -27.97 11.68
C LYS A 383 23.49 -27.63 11.54
N GLN A 384 23.21 -26.37 11.32
CA GLN A 384 21.85 -25.84 11.11
C GLN A 384 21.48 -25.82 9.63
N ASP A 385 20.17 -25.77 9.35
CA ASP A 385 19.63 -25.68 7.99
C ASP A 385 19.98 -24.35 7.30
N SER A 386 19.95 -24.32 5.97
CA SER A 386 20.23 -23.14 5.15
C SER A 386 19.30 -21.94 5.43
N ASN A 387 18.11 -22.19 5.99
CA ASN A 387 17.13 -21.14 6.36
C ASN A 387 17.28 -20.68 7.82
N PHE A 388 18.33 -21.13 8.52
CA PHE A 388 18.56 -20.74 9.90
C PHE A 388 18.85 -19.26 10.04
N SER A 389 18.29 -18.62 11.08
CA SER A 389 18.51 -17.20 11.39
C SER A 389 18.51 -16.99 12.90
N LEU A 390 19.47 -16.24 13.38
CA LEU A 390 19.60 -15.84 14.77
C LEU A 390 18.64 -14.70 15.17
N SER A 391 17.95 -14.07 14.24
CA SER A 391 17.22 -12.80 14.43
C SER A 391 16.24 -12.80 15.60
N SER A 392 15.58 -13.92 15.91
CA SER A 392 14.67 -14.02 17.06
C SER A 392 15.37 -14.02 18.43
N SER A 393 16.65 -14.36 18.45
CA SER A 393 17.48 -14.45 19.67
C SER A 393 18.40 -13.25 19.82
N VAL A 394 18.34 -12.26 18.90
CA VAL A 394 19.18 -11.06 18.93
C VAL A 394 18.38 -9.84 19.39
N ILE A 395 19.02 -9.00 20.19
CA ILE A 395 18.60 -7.62 20.45
C ILE A 395 19.78 -6.72 20.04
N MET A 396 19.52 -5.78 19.14
CA MET A 396 20.53 -4.88 18.62
C MET A 396 20.22 -3.42 18.94
N LEU A 397 21.21 -2.70 19.48
CA LEU A 397 21.21 -1.25 19.52
C LEU A 397 21.97 -0.73 18.31
N GLU A 398 21.25 -0.13 17.39
CA GLU A 398 21.81 0.46 16.17
C GLU A 398 22.54 1.79 16.46
N GLN A 399 23.41 2.22 15.55
CA GLN A 399 24.09 3.51 15.65
C GLN A 399 23.12 4.70 15.68
N LYS A 400 22.00 4.61 14.94
CA LYS A 400 20.93 5.62 14.91
C LYS A 400 19.66 5.07 15.53
N THR A 401 19.26 5.62 16.67
CA THR A 401 18.02 5.26 17.36
C THR A 401 16.81 5.83 16.65
N HIS A 402 15.82 4.99 16.36
CA HIS A 402 14.49 5.46 15.97
C HIS A 402 13.59 5.64 17.20
N VAL A 403 13.02 6.84 17.35
CA VAL A 403 12.05 7.16 18.42
C VAL A 403 10.67 7.31 17.77
N PHE A 404 9.72 6.52 18.26
CA PHE A 404 8.34 6.55 17.78
C PHE A 404 7.59 7.76 18.31
N GLY A 405 6.54 8.22 17.60
CA GLY A 405 5.70 9.35 18.00
C GLY A 405 4.78 9.10 19.21
N ASN A 406 5.05 8.06 20.00
CA ASN A 406 4.28 7.66 21.18
C ASN A 406 4.91 8.25 22.47
N SER A 407 4.29 7.98 23.65
CA SER A 407 4.84 8.37 24.93
C SER A 407 6.24 7.78 25.19
N LEU A 408 7.00 8.36 26.12
CA LEU A 408 8.32 7.85 26.51
C LEU A 408 8.22 6.41 27.06
N ILE A 409 7.19 6.12 27.83
CA ILE A 409 6.93 4.78 28.37
C ILE A 409 6.67 3.80 27.22
N ASP A 410 5.79 4.16 26.28
CA ASP A 410 5.50 3.30 25.12
C ASP A 410 6.73 3.03 24.26
N ASN A 411 7.59 4.05 24.12
CA ASN A 411 8.87 3.91 23.42
C ASN A 411 9.81 2.91 24.10
N ILE A 412 9.86 2.92 25.43
CA ILE A 412 10.72 2.01 26.22
C ILE A 412 10.10 0.62 26.30
N CYS A 413 8.79 0.52 26.51
CA CYS A 413 8.07 -0.75 26.59
C CYS A 413 7.85 -1.41 25.22
N MET A 414 8.04 -0.70 24.12
CA MET A 414 7.66 -1.13 22.76
C MET A 414 6.17 -1.56 22.71
N LEU A 415 5.29 -0.74 23.31
CA LEU A 415 3.83 -0.95 23.44
C LEU A 415 3.43 -2.19 24.27
N ASP A 416 4.34 -2.79 25.03
CA ASP A 416 4.06 -3.91 25.94
C ASP A 416 3.69 -3.38 27.33
N ASN A 417 2.41 -3.22 27.60
CA ASN A 417 1.90 -2.68 28.88
C ASN A 417 2.31 -3.49 30.11
N THR A 418 2.72 -4.75 29.96
CA THR A 418 3.19 -5.58 31.10
C THR A 418 4.52 -5.10 31.66
N LYS A 419 5.26 -4.28 30.91
CA LYS A 419 6.58 -3.76 31.26
C LYS A 419 6.54 -2.33 31.84
N THR A 420 5.37 -1.72 31.98
CA THR A 420 5.20 -0.30 32.37
C THR A 420 5.89 0.04 33.68
N GLU A 421 5.72 -0.77 34.74
CA GLU A 421 6.33 -0.50 36.03
C GLU A 421 7.86 -0.59 35.98
N LYS A 422 8.39 -1.60 35.25
CA LYS A 422 9.83 -1.72 35.02
C LYS A 422 10.39 -0.53 34.24
N ALA A 423 9.64 -0.03 33.25
CA ALA A 423 10.02 1.16 32.47
C ALA A 423 10.10 2.43 33.33
N LYS A 424 9.19 2.63 34.27
CA LYS A 424 9.24 3.77 35.20
C LYS A 424 10.51 3.77 36.03
N ILE A 425 10.93 2.62 36.54
CA ILE A 425 12.19 2.46 37.28
C ILE A 425 13.39 2.79 36.37
N VAL A 426 13.42 2.21 35.17
CA VAL A 426 14.50 2.43 34.19
C VAL A 426 14.60 3.89 33.76
N ILE A 427 13.49 4.60 33.61
CA ILE A 427 13.46 6.04 33.31
C ILE A 427 14.13 6.86 34.41
N ALA A 428 13.90 6.48 35.67
CA ALA A 428 14.54 7.13 36.82
C ALA A 428 16.05 6.85 36.86
N ASP A 429 16.46 5.58 36.65
CA ASP A 429 17.86 5.16 36.65
C ASP A 429 18.67 5.81 35.52
N LEU A 430 18.09 5.96 34.34
CA LEU A 430 18.71 6.63 33.20
C LEU A 430 18.61 8.18 33.27
N LYS A 431 18.12 8.73 34.40
CA LYS A 431 17.95 10.18 34.63
C LYS A 431 17.17 10.90 33.52
N MET A 432 16.15 10.23 32.98
CA MET A 432 15.26 10.78 31.97
C MET A 432 14.06 11.52 32.55
N GLY A 433 14.05 11.80 33.86
CA GLY A 433 12.94 12.43 34.58
C GLY A 433 12.55 13.83 34.08
N LYS A 434 13.44 14.55 33.39
CA LYS A 434 13.11 15.82 32.73
C LYS A 434 12.22 15.64 31.49
N LEU A 435 12.11 14.42 30.96
CA LEU A 435 11.26 14.03 29.83
C LEU A 435 9.90 13.50 30.32
N LEU A 436 9.72 13.34 31.64
CA LEU A 436 8.52 12.81 32.29
C LEU A 436 7.22 13.61 32.09
N PRO A 437 7.23 14.98 32.05
CA PRO A 437 5.97 15.71 31.83
C PRO A 437 5.24 15.39 30.54
N ASP A 438 5.93 14.79 29.57
CA ASP A 438 5.37 14.38 28.28
C ASP A 438 4.93 12.90 28.25
N ILE A 439 5.02 12.18 29.38
CA ILE A 439 4.76 10.74 29.48
C ILE A 439 3.30 10.38 29.18
N ASP A 440 2.36 11.23 29.57
CA ASP A 440 0.91 10.98 29.41
C ASP A 440 0.28 11.80 28.27
N LYS A 441 1.04 12.67 27.62
CA LYS A 441 0.56 13.39 26.43
C LYS A 441 1.12 12.72 25.19
N GLN A 442 0.24 12.16 24.36
CA GLN A 442 0.56 11.90 22.96
C GLN A 442 1.11 13.20 22.39
N SER A 443 2.42 13.28 22.18
CA SER A 443 3.02 14.49 21.64
C SER A 443 2.62 14.58 20.16
N GLU A 444 1.69 15.46 19.86
CA GLU A 444 1.30 15.83 18.48
C GLU A 444 2.46 16.47 17.69
N THR A 445 3.57 16.75 18.36
CA THR A 445 4.80 17.28 17.76
C THR A 445 5.91 16.23 17.88
N GLN A 446 6.50 15.83 16.76
CA GLN A 446 7.77 15.11 16.72
C GLN A 446 8.83 15.92 17.49
N LYS A 447 8.94 15.68 18.79
CA LYS A 447 10.00 16.25 19.60
C LYS A 447 11.31 15.68 19.07
N GLN A 448 12.15 16.52 18.53
CA GLN A 448 13.51 16.11 18.14
C GLN A 448 14.30 15.85 19.43
N PHE A 449 14.47 14.57 19.76
CA PHE A 449 15.35 14.14 20.83
C PHE A 449 16.80 14.41 20.44
N SER A 450 17.60 14.89 21.38
CA SER A 450 19.04 14.93 21.20
C SER A 450 19.61 13.52 21.02
N GLY A 451 20.72 13.35 20.32
CA GLY A 451 21.33 12.02 20.12
C GLY A 451 21.54 11.25 21.43
N GLY A 452 21.90 11.95 22.52
CA GLY A 452 22.06 11.35 23.84
C GLY A 452 20.73 10.93 24.49
N GLU A 453 19.64 11.64 24.27
CA GLU A 453 18.30 11.27 24.76
C GLU A 453 17.78 10.05 24.01
N ALA A 454 17.89 10.04 22.69
CA ALA A 454 17.52 8.91 21.86
C ALA A 454 18.30 7.64 22.27
N ARG A 455 19.60 7.76 22.53
CA ARG A 455 20.42 6.65 23.00
C ARG A 455 20.00 6.09 24.35
N ARG A 456 19.58 6.96 25.29
CA ARG A 456 19.04 6.52 26.58
C ARG A 456 17.71 5.79 26.42
N ILE A 457 16.87 6.17 25.47
CA ILE A 457 15.63 5.45 25.14
C ILE A 457 15.96 4.02 24.68
N ASP A 458 16.93 3.84 23.79
CA ASP A 458 17.37 2.50 23.35
C ASP A 458 17.91 1.65 24.49
N LEU A 459 18.73 2.23 25.36
CA LEU A 459 19.19 1.55 26.56
C LEU A 459 18.01 1.18 27.48
N GLY A 460 17.01 2.05 27.58
CA GLY A 460 15.77 1.77 28.30
C GLY A 460 15.03 0.56 27.73
N ARG A 461 14.91 0.45 26.41
CA ARG A 461 14.33 -0.72 25.72
C ARG A 461 15.07 -2.02 26.07
N LEU A 462 16.40 -1.96 26.07
CA LEU A 462 17.24 -3.10 26.40
C LEU A 462 17.05 -3.53 27.87
N LEU A 463 17.08 -2.60 28.83
CA LEU A 463 16.93 -2.87 30.25
C LEU A 463 15.56 -3.42 30.64
N VAL A 464 14.51 -3.02 29.94
CA VAL A 464 13.15 -3.51 30.17
C VAL A 464 12.93 -4.90 29.55
N SER A 465 13.70 -5.25 28.53
CA SER A 465 13.63 -6.55 27.84
C SER A 465 14.21 -7.69 28.70
N ASP A 466 13.76 -8.92 28.43
CA ASP A 466 14.41 -10.12 28.95
C ASP A 466 15.56 -10.50 28.02
N ILE A 467 16.79 -10.32 28.53
CA ILE A 467 18.04 -10.50 27.77
C ILE A 467 18.81 -11.76 28.16
N SER A 468 18.36 -12.52 29.16
CA SER A 468 19.11 -13.64 29.74
C SER A 468 19.52 -14.72 28.72
N GLU A 469 18.61 -15.01 27.76
CA GLU A 469 18.82 -15.98 26.67
C GLU A 469 19.06 -15.30 25.33
N LYS A 470 19.48 -14.02 25.31
CA LYS A 470 19.63 -13.23 24.09
C LYS A 470 21.08 -12.93 23.75
N ILE A 471 21.35 -12.79 22.46
CA ILE A 471 22.56 -12.16 21.94
C ILE A 471 22.29 -10.65 21.90
N VAL A 472 23.07 -9.89 22.63
CA VAL A 472 22.97 -8.43 22.66
C VAL A 472 24.09 -7.84 21.82
N LEU A 473 23.72 -7.05 20.82
CA LEU A 473 24.63 -6.36 19.90
C LEU A 473 24.55 -4.86 20.13
N LEU A 474 25.68 -4.20 20.39
CA LEU A 474 25.75 -2.76 20.64
C LEU A 474 26.67 -2.13 19.59
N ASP A 475 26.08 -1.38 18.64
CA ASP A 475 26.83 -0.67 17.60
C ASP A 475 27.21 0.73 18.09
N GLU A 476 28.49 0.93 18.41
CA GLU A 476 29.07 2.19 18.89
C GLU A 476 28.25 2.84 20.02
N PRO A 477 28.04 2.18 21.17
CA PRO A 477 27.11 2.62 22.21
C PRO A 477 27.43 4.00 22.81
N PHE A 478 28.63 4.52 22.62
CA PHE A 478 29.11 5.79 23.16
C PHE A 478 29.12 6.93 22.13
N SER A 479 28.76 6.65 20.87
CA SER A 479 28.76 7.68 19.83
C SER A 479 27.81 8.81 20.17
N GLY A 480 28.30 10.08 20.09
CA GLY A 480 27.51 11.28 20.38
C GLY A 480 27.20 11.54 21.86
N LEU A 481 27.85 10.82 22.80
CA LEU A 481 27.72 11.05 24.24
C LEU A 481 28.89 11.88 24.79
N ASP A 482 28.59 12.74 25.77
CA ASP A 482 29.62 13.40 26.57
C ASP A 482 30.25 12.43 27.60
N ASN A 483 31.42 12.79 28.13
CA ASN A 483 32.18 11.94 29.05
C ASN A 483 31.39 11.52 30.31
N LYS A 484 30.46 12.34 30.79
CA LYS A 484 29.62 12.02 31.97
C LYS A 484 28.58 10.95 31.62
N ASN A 485 27.98 11.06 30.47
CA ASN A 485 27.00 10.08 29.96
C ASN A 485 27.69 8.77 29.56
N VAL A 486 28.93 8.80 29.04
CA VAL A 486 29.73 7.60 28.75
C VAL A 486 29.89 6.75 30.03
N LYS A 487 30.28 7.36 31.17
CA LYS A 487 30.40 6.62 32.44
C LYS A 487 29.09 5.95 32.87
N ASN A 488 27.99 6.69 32.82
CA ASN A 488 26.68 6.15 33.19
C ASN A 488 26.29 4.96 32.28
N VAL A 489 26.49 5.10 30.98
CA VAL A 489 26.18 4.03 30.00
C VAL A 489 27.09 2.82 30.19
N THR A 490 28.38 3.03 30.50
CA THR A 490 29.33 1.95 30.82
C THR A 490 28.86 1.15 32.04
N GLU A 491 28.45 1.81 33.12
CA GLU A 491 27.93 1.13 34.31
C GLU A 491 26.68 0.29 33.99
N VAL A 492 25.80 0.83 33.14
CA VAL A 492 24.60 0.09 32.68
C VAL A 492 25.00 -1.14 31.87
N ILE A 493 25.91 -0.99 30.89
CA ILE A 493 26.35 -2.10 30.04
C ILE A 493 27.06 -3.19 30.87
N ASN A 494 27.87 -2.82 31.87
CA ASN A 494 28.55 -3.77 32.72
C ASN A 494 27.60 -4.62 33.60
N LYS A 495 26.42 -4.08 33.93
CA LYS A 495 25.35 -4.79 34.67
C LYS A 495 24.54 -5.74 33.82
N LEU A 496 24.60 -5.61 32.47
CA LEU A 496 23.86 -6.51 31.57
C LEU A 496 24.41 -7.94 31.68
N LYS A 497 23.52 -8.93 31.73
CA LYS A 497 23.83 -10.36 31.75
C LYS A 497 23.10 -11.07 30.59
N PRO A 498 23.44 -10.76 29.34
CA PRO A 498 22.93 -11.53 28.21
C PRO A 498 23.66 -12.84 28.07
N LYS A 499 23.13 -13.73 27.22
CA LYS A 499 23.83 -14.98 26.85
C LYS A 499 25.13 -14.72 26.10
N LEU A 500 25.15 -13.71 25.23
CA LEU A 500 26.32 -13.24 24.50
C LEU A 500 26.24 -11.72 24.33
N LEU A 501 27.31 -11.00 24.57
CA LEU A 501 27.41 -9.55 24.37
C LEU A 501 28.48 -9.22 23.35
N ILE A 502 28.13 -8.51 22.29
CA ILE A 502 29.07 -8.02 21.28
C ILE A 502 28.96 -6.50 21.19
N ILE A 503 30.06 -5.80 21.37
CA ILE A 503 30.13 -4.33 21.36
C ILE A 503 31.11 -3.90 20.29
N THR A 504 30.75 -2.95 19.42
CA THR A 504 31.70 -2.34 18.48
C THR A 504 32.25 -1.03 19.01
N GLY A 505 33.51 -0.75 18.69
CA GLY A 505 34.18 0.49 19.06
C GLY A 505 35.28 0.90 18.09
N HIS A 506 35.56 2.22 18.03
CA HIS A 506 36.63 2.78 17.19
C HIS A 506 37.96 2.90 17.92
N ASN A 507 37.94 3.24 19.20
CA ASN A 507 39.14 3.49 20.00
C ASN A 507 39.10 2.68 21.30
N LYS A 508 40.08 1.79 21.51
CA LYS A 508 40.17 0.95 22.71
C LYS A 508 40.12 1.75 24.01
N GLU A 509 40.67 2.98 24.03
CA GLU A 509 40.76 3.81 25.24
C GLU A 509 39.39 4.17 25.84
N ASN A 510 38.40 4.42 24.99
CA ASN A 510 37.05 4.74 25.44
C ASN A 510 36.30 3.53 26.03
N TYR A 511 36.82 2.32 25.82
CA TYR A 511 36.20 1.06 26.21
C TYR A 511 36.98 0.33 27.34
N ASN A 512 38.06 0.94 27.87
CA ASN A 512 38.86 0.36 28.95
C ASN A 512 38.08 0.12 30.26
N SER A 513 36.98 0.85 30.47
CA SER A 513 36.12 0.69 31.65
C SER A 513 34.97 -0.32 31.44
N LEU A 514 34.86 -0.92 30.25
CA LEU A 514 33.89 -1.98 29.97
C LEU A 514 34.46 -3.33 30.41
N ASP A 515 33.56 -4.14 30.94
CA ASP A 515 33.86 -5.53 31.29
C ASP A 515 33.68 -6.39 30.02
N TYR A 516 34.81 -6.78 29.40
CA TYR A 516 34.85 -7.71 28.27
C TYR A 516 35.97 -8.74 28.47
N ASN A 517 35.73 -9.98 28.01
CA ASN A 517 36.68 -11.11 28.18
C ASN A 517 37.37 -11.47 26.85
N ARG A 518 36.96 -10.91 25.73
CA ARG A 518 37.50 -11.21 24.41
C ARG A 518 37.50 -10.00 23.48
N VAL A 519 38.52 -9.91 22.62
CA VAL A 519 38.63 -8.86 21.58
C VAL A 519 38.67 -9.52 20.21
N LEU A 520 37.88 -8.98 19.28
CA LEU A 520 37.96 -9.28 17.86
C LEU A 520 38.43 -8.04 17.12
N GLU A 521 39.35 -8.19 16.20
CA GLU A 521 39.78 -7.11 15.31
C GLU A 521 39.29 -7.37 13.88
N ILE A 522 38.69 -6.37 13.28
CA ILE A 522 38.33 -6.42 11.87
C ILE A 522 39.31 -5.55 11.07
N LYS A 523 40.07 -6.22 10.21
CA LYS A 523 41.07 -5.59 9.33
C LYS A 523 40.86 -6.08 7.90
N ASP A 524 40.77 -5.13 6.95
CA ASP A 524 40.54 -5.40 5.53
C ASP A 524 39.37 -6.37 5.25
N GLY A 525 38.29 -6.23 6.03
CA GLY A 525 37.09 -7.05 5.92
C GLY A 525 37.23 -8.47 6.45
N ARG A 526 38.33 -8.83 7.13
CA ARG A 526 38.50 -10.14 7.79
C ARG A 526 38.44 -10.00 9.31
N VAL A 527 37.83 -10.99 9.95
CA VAL A 527 37.67 -11.07 11.42
C VAL A 527 38.82 -11.87 12.00
N TYR A 528 39.56 -11.28 12.95
CA TYR A 528 40.64 -11.92 13.67
C TYR A 528 40.32 -11.96 15.18
N GLY A 529 40.56 -13.09 15.83
CA GLY A 529 40.57 -13.21 17.30
C GLY A 529 41.92 -12.75 17.84
N ILE A 530 41.91 -11.87 18.85
CA ILE A 530 43.10 -11.44 19.59
C ILE A 530 43.01 -11.97 21.02
#